data_2919ce972c4aa81e0dee53f24a92e213
#
_entry.id   2919ce972c4aa81e0dee53f24a92e213
#
_cell.length_a   1.000
_cell.length_b   1.000
_cell.length_c   1.000
_cell.angle_alpha   90.00
_cell.angle_beta   90.00
_cell.angle_gamma   90.00
#
_symmetry.space_group_name_H-M   'P 1'
#
loop_
_entity.id
_entity.type
_entity.pdbx_description
1 polymer ?
#
loop_
_entity_poly.entity_id
_entity_poly.type
_entity_poly.pdbx_seq_one_letter_code
_entity_poly.pdbx_strand_id
1 'polypeptide(L)'
;MKYAISSESMKLSDEKTIKSGVSAIELMDRASHALFCVAREIGANNIAVVCGSGNNGGDGYALSLKLLDSGRQVQVYGKIPKTQSAMYYYDILMDKYSERFCPIEKMQSLESFDLVVDCLLGIGIIGQLSAEYASYIDKINTGKYIVSCDIPSGLNSDNGKKSPVSVIANRTIAVQSYKTGHFLADGKDVCGKLEICDIGIEIFGKKYFIVDSKFVKNCFSIKLNNSHKGDYGRCGIVACSENFVGAGKLAFASSTSILGESAMRVGCGYCYLFVPQKMLPYMWGEVTHSCIFSHKDLDNHKLDSIAFGMGIGDNPKLCEKVFRVQCEKIIDADAINYLAKNKDSLKKLKGCVLTPHPMEFSRLTGLSVQEILSNPIEIAEQFAKDNNLIVVLKGATSIITNGEQTYLNTSGCSGQAKGGSGDVLSGIIGSLLAQKIPAFEAAVAGCYIAGKTAEIVADKSSVYSMLPVDIATSVGNTLSSILKDKIWVYYVNKLKIEWFLQINYEIMHFLE
;
A
#
# COMPACT_ATOMS: atom_id res chain seq x y z
N MET A 1 -13.91 -1.04 -3.83
CA MET A 1 -12.50 -0.90 -3.40
C MET A 1 -12.22 -1.96 -2.35
N LYS A 2 -11.09 -2.65 -2.44
CA LYS A 2 -10.65 -3.61 -1.42
C LYS A 2 -10.24 -2.88 -0.14
N TYR A 3 -10.31 -3.55 1.00
CA TYR A 3 -9.91 -3.00 2.29
C TYR A 3 -9.28 -4.09 3.17
N ALA A 4 -8.52 -3.65 4.16
CA ALA A 4 -8.02 -4.46 5.25
C ALA A 4 -8.65 -4.01 6.57
N ILE A 5 -8.62 -4.87 7.58
CA ILE A 5 -9.12 -4.60 8.93
C ILE A 5 -8.10 -5.02 9.98
N SER A 6 -8.25 -4.53 11.21
CA SER A 6 -7.46 -5.02 12.34
C SER A 6 -7.96 -6.38 12.84
N SER A 7 -7.12 -7.08 13.58
CA SER A 7 -7.50 -8.33 14.27
C SER A 7 -8.66 -8.13 15.24
N GLU A 8 -8.73 -6.98 15.89
CA GLU A 8 -9.84 -6.60 16.79
C GLU A 8 -11.15 -6.48 16.01
N SER A 9 -11.14 -5.76 14.86
CA SER A 9 -12.31 -5.65 13.99
C SER A 9 -12.77 -7.01 13.46
N MET A 10 -11.83 -7.93 13.15
CA MET A 10 -12.18 -9.29 12.72
C MET A 10 -12.84 -10.07 13.84
N LYS A 11 -12.28 -10.07 15.05
CA LYS A 11 -12.87 -10.76 16.23
C LYS A 11 -14.27 -10.23 16.54
N LEU A 12 -14.47 -8.91 16.52
CA LEU A 12 -15.78 -8.29 16.71
C LEU A 12 -16.80 -8.75 15.65
N SER A 13 -16.35 -8.87 14.40
CA SER A 13 -17.19 -9.31 13.28
C SER A 13 -17.58 -10.79 13.42
N ASP A 14 -16.64 -11.65 13.80
CA ASP A 14 -16.91 -13.07 14.11
C ASP A 14 -17.94 -13.21 15.24
N GLU A 15 -17.73 -12.53 16.36
CA GLU A 15 -18.63 -12.59 17.52
C GLU A 15 -20.04 -12.14 17.16
N LYS A 16 -20.19 -11.04 16.41
CA LYS A 16 -21.51 -10.54 16.00
C LYS A 16 -22.21 -11.51 15.04
N THR A 17 -21.46 -12.10 14.10
CA THR A 17 -21.99 -13.08 13.15
C THR A 17 -22.48 -14.34 13.87
N ILE A 18 -21.70 -14.84 14.84
CA ILE A 18 -22.11 -15.99 15.65
C ILE A 18 -23.36 -15.66 16.48
N LYS A 19 -23.42 -14.48 17.09
CA LYS A 19 -24.60 -14.02 17.83
C LYS A 19 -25.84 -13.84 16.95
N SER A 20 -25.69 -13.60 15.66
CA SER A 20 -26.80 -13.50 14.69
C SER A 20 -27.34 -14.87 14.24
N GLY A 21 -26.73 -15.99 14.69
CA GLY A 21 -27.23 -17.34 14.47
C GLY A 21 -26.40 -18.21 13.52
N VAL A 22 -25.31 -17.69 12.94
CA VAL A 22 -24.37 -18.51 12.13
C VAL A 22 -23.42 -19.23 13.06
N SER A 23 -23.39 -20.57 13.02
CA SER A 23 -22.53 -21.34 13.92
C SER A 23 -21.04 -21.23 13.56
N ALA A 24 -20.16 -21.26 14.57
CA ALA A 24 -18.71 -21.29 14.34
C ALA A 24 -18.26 -22.52 13.52
N ILE A 25 -18.98 -23.65 13.63
CA ILE A 25 -18.74 -24.85 12.83
C ILE A 25 -19.03 -24.58 11.35
N GLU A 26 -20.12 -23.86 11.05
CA GLU A 26 -20.47 -23.51 9.68
C GLU A 26 -19.46 -22.54 9.05
N LEU A 27 -19.01 -21.53 9.81
CA LEU A 27 -17.95 -20.61 9.32
C LEU A 27 -16.65 -21.36 9.02
N MET A 28 -16.28 -22.30 9.87
CA MET A 28 -15.11 -23.18 9.70
C MET A 28 -15.27 -24.11 8.47
N ASP A 29 -16.48 -24.64 8.24
CA ASP A 29 -16.77 -25.43 7.04
C ASP A 29 -16.58 -24.61 5.75
N ARG A 30 -17.05 -23.36 5.73
CA ARG A 30 -16.89 -22.45 4.59
C ARG A 30 -15.43 -22.07 4.34
N ALA A 31 -14.66 -21.77 5.39
CA ALA A 31 -13.22 -21.48 5.28
C ALA A 31 -12.44 -22.68 4.76
N SER A 32 -12.69 -23.85 5.30
CA SER A 32 -12.05 -25.10 4.84
C SER A 32 -12.42 -25.47 3.41
N HIS A 33 -13.64 -25.14 2.96
CA HIS A 33 -14.05 -25.36 1.57
C HIS A 33 -13.24 -24.50 0.59
N ALA A 34 -12.93 -23.25 0.94
CA ALA A 34 -12.09 -22.42 0.10
C ALA A 34 -10.67 -22.97 -0.03
N LEU A 35 -10.07 -23.42 1.09
CA LEU A 35 -8.77 -24.08 1.07
C LEU A 35 -8.79 -25.38 0.24
N PHE A 36 -9.87 -26.14 0.33
CA PHE A 36 -10.08 -27.34 -0.49
C PHE A 36 -10.11 -27.02 -2.00
N CYS A 37 -10.81 -25.95 -2.39
CA CYS A 37 -10.82 -25.49 -3.78
C CYS A 37 -9.41 -25.12 -4.27
N VAL A 38 -8.61 -24.45 -3.43
CA VAL A 38 -7.22 -24.09 -3.73
C VAL A 38 -6.35 -25.33 -3.89
N ALA A 39 -6.45 -26.31 -2.98
CA ALA A 39 -5.71 -27.56 -3.08
C ALA A 39 -6.06 -28.34 -4.37
N ARG A 40 -7.32 -28.31 -4.79
CA ARG A 40 -7.78 -28.89 -6.06
C ARG A 40 -7.22 -28.15 -7.27
N GLU A 41 -7.21 -26.83 -7.26
CA GLU A 41 -6.64 -25.99 -8.32
C GLU A 41 -5.14 -26.28 -8.52
N ILE A 42 -4.40 -26.44 -7.42
CA ILE A 42 -2.98 -26.82 -7.45
C ILE A 42 -2.77 -28.25 -7.99
N GLY A 43 -3.75 -29.11 -7.83
CA GLY A 43 -3.67 -30.51 -8.29
C GLY A 43 -2.81 -31.42 -7.39
N ALA A 44 -2.53 -31.00 -6.15
CA ALA A 44 -1.71 -31.75 -5.21
C ALA A 44 -2.38 -33.07 -4.79
N ASN A 45 -1.61 -34.14 -4.72
CA ASN A 45 -2.07 -35.45 -4.27
C ASN A 45 -1.54 -35.83 -2.89
N ASN A 46 -0.28 -35.51 -2.60
CA ASN A 46 0.36 -35.79 -1.32
C ASN A 46 0.46 -34.50 -0.51
N ILE A 47 -0.39 -34.36 0.52
CA ILE A 47 -0.63 -33.09 1.22
C ILE A 47 -0.33 -33.23 2.70
N ALA A 48 0.46 -32.30 3.25
CA ALA A 48 0.60 -32.10 4.68
C ALA A 48 -0.29 -30.97 5.15
N VAL A 49 -1.09 -31.18 6.19
CA VAL A 49 -1.87 -30.12 6.86
C VAL A 49 -1.35 -29.95 8.27
N VAL A 50 -0.90 -28.74 8.61
CA VAL A 50 -0.32 -28.47 9.94
C VAL A 50 -1.31 -27.64 10.74
N CYS A 51 -1.88 -28.24 11.80
CA CYS A 51 -2.98 -27.71 12.57
C CYS A 51 -2.56 -27.27 13.97
N GLY A 52 -2.86 -26.02 14.32
CA GLY A 52 -2.71 -25.52 15.68
C GLY A 52 -3.87 -25.91 16.59
N SER A 53 -3.84 -25.41 17.84
CA SER A 53 -4.89 -25.69 18.84
C SER A 53 -6.08 -24.70 18.81
N GLY A 54 -6.03 -23.66 17.99
CA GLY A 54 -7.10 -22.64 17.86
C GLY A 54 -8.03 -22.89 16.67
N ASN A 55 -8.86 -21.89 16.33
CA ASN A 55 -9.81 -21.97 15.21
C ASN A 55 -9.12 -22.16 13.86
N ASN A 56 -7.96 -21.53 13.62
CA ASN A 56 -7.20 -21.75 12.40
C ASN A 56 -6.77 -23.23 12.22
N GLY A 57 -6.41 -23.90 13.33
CA GLY A 57 -6.21 -25.35 13.36
C GLY A 57 -7.49 -26.13 13.04
N GLY A 58 -8.63 -25.64 13.51
CA GLY A 58 -9.96 -26.18 13.19
C GLY A 58 -10.27 -26.15 11.69
N ASP A 59 -9.95 -25.04 11.00
CA ASP A 59 -10.06 -24.93 9.55
C ASP A 59 -9.20 -26.00 8.84
N GLY A 60 -8.01 -26.29 9.40
CA GLY A 60 -7.12 -27.34 8.93
C GLY A 60 -7.68 -28.75 9.13
N TYR A 61 -8.30 -29.03 10.28
CA TYR A 61 -8.96 -30.35 10.51
C TYR A 61 -10.15 -30.53 9.58
N ALA A 62 -10.99 -29.51 9.42
CA ALA A 62 -12.12 -29.54 8.50
C ALA A 62 -11.67 -29.72 7.03
N LEU A 63 -10.58 -29.05 6.63
CA LEU A 63 -9.94 -29.24 5.33
C LEU A 63 -9.45 -30.66 5.14
N SER A 64 -8.79 -31.23 6.14
CA SER A 64 -8.23 -32.59 6.10
C SER A 64 -9.29 -33.63 5.82
N LEU A 65 -10.45 -33.52 6.46
CA LEU A 65 -11.60 -34.39 6.19
C LEU A 65 -12.05 -34.29 4.73
N LYS A 66 -12.24 -33.07 4.20
CA LYS A 66 -12.66 -32.88 2.80
C LYS A 66 -11.65 -33.47 1.81
N LEU A 67 -10.36 -33.35 2.07
CA LEU A 67 -9.29 -33.90 1.23
C LEU A 67 -9.26 -35.41 1.29
N LEU A 68 -9.36 -36.01 2.46
CA LEU A 68 -9.40 -37.47 2.68
C LEU A 68 -10.65 -38.09 2.05
N ASP A 69 -11.83 -37.51 2.27
CA ASP A 69 -13.09 -37.94 1.66
C ASP A 69 -13.05 -37.84 0.11
N SER A 70 -12.20 -36.95 -0.44
CA SER A 70 -11.99 -36.83 -1.90
C SER A 70 -10.93 -37.81 -2.46
N GLY A 71 -10.36 -38.68 -1.61
CA GLY A 71 -9.38 -39.70 -2.00
C GLY A 71 -7.93 -39.19 -2.10
N ARG A 72 -7.60 -38.00 -1.56
CA ARG A 72 -6.24 -37.46 -1.52
C ARG A 72 -5.41 -38.15 -0.43
N GLN A 73 -4.10 -38.23 -0.62
CA GLN A 73 -3.17 -38.67 0.42
C GLN A 73 -2.86 -37.49 1.33
N VAL A 74 -3.34 -37.56 2.57
CA VAL A 74 -3.16 -36.48 3.54
C VAL A 74 -2.48 -37.00 4.79
N GLN A 75 -1.49 -36.25 5.27
CA GLN A 75 -0.91 -36.42 6.60
C GLN A 75 -1.23 -35.16 7.41
N VAL A 76 -1.86 -35.34 8.56
CA VAL A 76 -2.22 -34.23 9.47
C VAL A 76 -1.23 -34.19 10.61
N TYR A 77 -0.55 -33.06 10.78
CA TYR A 77 0.29 -32.79 11.95
C TYR A 77 -0.44 -31.77 12.83
N GLY A 78 -0.83 -32.17 14.04
CA GLY A 78 -1.72 -31.30 14.80
C GLY A 78 -1.52 -31.32 16.30
N LYS A 79 -2.04 -30.28 16.97
CA LYS A 79 -2.24 -30.16 18.41
C LYS A 79 -3.70 -30.41 18.77
N ILE A 80 -3.97 -31.02 19.92
CA ILE A 80 -5.34 -31.16 20.40
C ILE A 80 -6.00 -29.78 20.50
N PRO A 81 -7.18 -29.57 19.89
CA PRO A 81 -7.85 -28.30 19.89
C PRO A 81 -8.28 -27.82 21.27
N LYS A 82 -8.37 -26.49 21.42
CA LYS A 82 -8.86 -25.81 22.63
C LYS A 82 -10.26 -25.20 22.46
N THR A 83 -10.70 -25.01 21.20
CA THR A 83 -12.01 -24.44 20.90
C THR A 83 -13.00 -25.55 20.54
N GLN A 84 -14.25 -25.36 20.90
CA GLN A 84 -15.30 -26.36 20.70
C GLN A 84 -15.54 -26.66 19.20
N SER A 85 -15.49 -25.64 18.35
CA SER A 85 -15.65 -25.80 16.89
C SER A 85 -14.51 -26.58 16.25
N ALA A 86 -13.28 -26.33 16.67
CA ALA A 86 -12.12 -27.09 16.19
C ALA A 86 -12.12 -28.53 16.70
N MET A 87 -12.54 -28.74 17.97
CA MET A 87 -12.67 -30.08 18.56
C MET A 87 -13.68 -30.93 17.77
N TYR A 88 -14.80 -30.35 17.34
CA TYR A 88 -15.79 -31.04 16.52
C TYR A 88 -15.17 -31.73 15.27
N TYR A 89 -14.34 -31.02 14.52
CA TYR A 89 -13.69 -31.57 13.33
C TYR A 89 -12.53 -32.51 13.67
N TYR A 90 -11.83 -32.25 14.76
CA TYR A 90 -10.79 -33.14 15.27
C TYR A 90 -11.34 -34.50 15.67
N ASP A 91 -12.46 -34.53 16.41
CA ASP A 91 -13.08 -35.78 16.85
C ASP A 91 -13.58 -36.61 15.64
N ILE A 92 -14.14 -35.98 14.61
CA ILE A 92 -14.53 -36.67 13.37
C ILE A 92 -13.26 -37.26 12.66
N LEU A 93 -12.17 -36.46 12.61
CA LEU A 93 -10.92 -36.95 12.00
C LEU A 93 -10.36 -38.16 12.74
N MET A 94 -10.38 -38.11 14.06
CA MET A 94 -9.88 -39.22 14.90
C MET A 94 -10.75 -40.48 14.82
N ASP A 95 -12.06 -40.32 14.65
CA ASP A 95 -12.98 -41.44 14.47
C ASP A 95 -12.78 -42.13 13.09
N LYS A 96 -12.66 -41.33 12.01
CA LYS A 96 -12.60 -41.88 10.64
C LYS A 96 -11.21 -42.17 10.11
N TYR A 97 -10.19 -41.41 10.53
CA TYR A 97 -8.87 -41.35 9.90
C TYR A 97 -7.74 -41.18 10.91
N SER A 98 -7.83 -41.78 12.08
CA SER A 98 -6.83 -41.66 13.16
C SER A 98 -5.40 -42.00 12.71
N GLU A 99 -5.24 -42.95 11.76
CA GLU A 99 -3.95 -43.33 11.19
C GLU A 99 -3.30 -42.20 10.33
N ARG A 100 -4.05 -41.19 9.94
CA ARG A 100 -3.59 -40.00 9.21
C ARG A 100 -3.17 -38.87 10.14
N PHE A 101 -3.41 -38.98 11.43
CA PHE A 101 -3.03 -37.97 12.42
C PHE A 101 -1.67 -38.29 13.03
N CYS A 102 -0.84 -37.28 13.19
CA CYS A 102 0.42 -37.34 13.90
C CYS A 102 0.54 -36.10 14.82
N PRO A 103 0.88 -36.26 16.08
CA PRO A 103 1.19 -35.13 16.96
C PRO A 103 2.25 -34.22 16.33
N ILE A 104 2.08 -32.92 16.40
CA ILE A 104 2.94 -31.94 15.70
C ILE A 104 4.39 -32.02 16.17
N GLU A 105 4.62 -32.44 17.40
CA GLU A 105 5.96 -32.64 17.99
C GLU A 105 6.79 -33.65 17.20
N LYS A 106 6.12 -34.62 16.55
CA LYS A 106 6.76 -35.67 15.73
C LYS A 106 6.95 -35.23 14.25
N MET A 107 6.47 -34.03 13.89
CA MET A 107 6.66 -33.51 12.55
C MET A 107 8.13 -33.35 12.19
N GLN A 108 8.52 -33.83 11.02
CA GLN A 108 9.85 -33.73 10.44
C GLN A 108 9.84 -32.73 9.26
N SER A 109 10.85 -32.78 8.38
CA SER A 109 10.85 -32.04 7.12
C SER A 109 9.64 -32.39 6.24
N LEU A 110 9.04 -31.40 5.61
CA LEU A 110 7.86 -31.56 4.76
C LEU A 110 8.20 -31.52 3.25
N GLU A 111 9.47 -31.66 2.88
CA GLU A 111 9.96 -31.62 1.49
C GLU A 111 9.33 -32.69 0.58
N SER A 112 8.88 -33.82 1.14
CA SER A 112 8.29 -34.92 0.37
C SER A 112 6.86 -34.67 -0.06
N PHE A 113 6.19 -33.63 0.49
CA PHE A 113 4.80 -33.31 0.16
C PHE A 113 4.72 -32.37 -1.05
N ASP A 114 3.68 -32.55 -1.87
CA ASP A 114 3.39 -31.67 -3.00
C ASP A 114 2.88 -30.31 -2.53
N LEU A 115 2.10 -30.33 -1.43
CA LEU A 115 1.49 -29.17 -0.81
C LEU A 115 1.58 -29.25 0.71
N VAL A 116 1.96 -28.16 1.34
CA VAL A 116 1.85 -27.96 2.78
C VAL A 116 0.80 -26.89 3.03
N VAL A 117 -0.19 -27.20 3.88
CA VAL A 117 -1.20 -26.23 4.31
C VAL A 117 -0.90 -25.81 5.74
N ASP A 118 -0.58 -24.53 5.91
CA ASP A 118 -0.30 -23.91 7.20
C ASP A 118 -1.61 -23.41 7.82
N CYS A 119 -2.07 -24.15 8.82
CA CYS A 119 -3.18 -23.82 9.72
C CYS A 119 -2.70 -23.79 11.19
N LEU A 120 -1.41 -23.50 11.44
CA LEU A 120 -0.81 -23.58 12.77
C LEU A 120 -1.26 -22.42 13.67
N LEU A 121 -1.18 -21.18 13.17
CA LEU A 121 -1.52 -19.97 13.92
C LEU A 121 -2.30 -19.00 13.01
N GLY A 122 -3.32 -18.34 13.57
CA GLY A 122 -4.09 -17.27 12.90
C GLY A 122 -3.87 -15.90 13.57
N ILE A 123 -4.88 -15.04 13.53
CA ILE A 123 -4.85 -13.64 14.05
C ILE A 123 -4.66 -13.52 15.58
N GLY A 124 -4.56 -14.62 16.30
CA GLY A 124 -4.46 -14.64 17.78
C GLY A 124 -3.05 -14.48 18.34
N ILE A 125 -2.03 -14.28 17.51
CA ILE A 125 -0.64 -14.16 17.98
C ILE A 125 -0.43 -12.83 18.69
N ILE A 126 -0.09 -12.91 19.99
CA ILE A 126 0.28 -11.75 20.79
C ILE A 126 1.71 -11.98 21.32
N GLY A 127 2.63 -11.04 21.03
CA GLY A 127 4.01 -11.13 21.51
C GLY A 127 4.93 -12.04 20.67
N GLN A 128 6.01 -12.50 21.27
CA GLN A 128 7.00 -13.37 20.62
C GLN A 128 6.58 -14.85 20.69
N LEU A 129 6.82 -15.56 19.60
CA LEU A 129 6.61 -17.00 19.56
C LEU A 129 7.64 -17.73 20.46
N SER A 130 7.19 -18.84 21.05
CA SER A 130 8.13 -19.77 21.72
C SER A 130 9.05 -20.43 20.70
N ALA A 131 10.22 -20.89 21.17
CA ALA A 131 11.17 -21.65 20.35
C ALA A 131 10.53 -22.91 19.72
N GLU A 132 9.57 -23.53 20.42
CA GLU A 132 8.80 -24.68 19.93
C GLU A 132 8.02 -24.32 18.65
N TYR A 133 7.23 -23.24 18.66
CA TYR A 133 6.47 -22.79 17.48
C TYR A 133 7.38 -22.32 16.35
N ALA A 134 8.51 -21.65 16.68
CA ALA A 134 9.52 -21.30 15.69
C ALA A 134 10.05 -22.55 14.96
N SER A 135 10.36 -23.61 15.68
CA SER A 135 10.80 -24.90 15.10
C SER A 135 9.74 -25.53 14.19
N TYR A 136 8.44 -25.42 14.53
CA TYR A 136 7.38 -25.92 13.63
C TYR A 136 7.30 -25.09 12.34
N ILE A 137 7.43 -23.77 12.44
CA ILE A 137 7.46 -22.86 11.27
C ILE A 137 8.65 -23.19 10.37
N ASP A 138 9.84 -23.44 10.93
CA ASP A 138 11.01 -23.83 10.15
C ASP A 138 10.77 -25.12 9.37
N LYS A 139 10.08 -26.10 9.99
CA LYS A 139 9.70 -27.35 9.31
C LYS A 139 8.65 -27.12 8.22
N ILE A 140 7.64 -26.26 8.44
CA ILE A 140 6.66 -25.87 7.41
C ILE A 140 7.38 -25.25 6.22
N ASN A 141 8.35 -24.37 6.45
CA ASN A 141 9.13 -23.70 5.42
C ASN A 141 10.01 -24.64 4.58
N THR A 142 10.17 -25.93 4.95
CA THR A 142 10.81 -26.93 4.07
C THR A 142 9.89 -27.38 2.92
N GLY A 143 8.59 -27.08 2.98
CA GLY A 143 7.61 -27.47 1.96
C GLY A 143 7.89 -26.84 0.59
N LYS A 144 7.64 -27.58 -0.49
CA LYS A 144 7.84 -27.12 -1.87
C LYS A 144 6.82 -26.04 -2.28
N TYR A 145 5.58 -26.22 -1.87
CA TYR A 145 4.50 -25.24 -2.10
C TYR A 145 3.69 -25.13 -0.81
N ILE A 146 3.56 -23.90 -0.32
CA ILE A 146 2.95 -23.62 0.98
C ILE A 146 1.74 -22.71 0.78
N VAL A 147 0.59 -23.13 1.31
CA VAL A 147 -0.63 -22.32 1.39
C VAL A 147 -0.93 -22.02 2.85
N SER A 148 -0.97 -20.75 3.23
CA SER A 148 -1.36 -20.36 4.59
C SER A 148 -2.85 -20.03 4.66
N CYS A 149 -3.51 -20.56 5.68
CA CYS A 149 -4.87 -20.23 6.05
C CYS A 149 -4.88 -18.92 6.85
N ASP A 150 -5.68 -17.99 6.42
CA ASP A 150 -5.91 -16.68 7.01
C ASP A 150 -4.69 -15.75 7.00
N ILE A 151 -3.61 -16.12 7.66
CA ILE A 151 -2.34 -15.39 7.73
C ILE A 151 -1.18 -16.36 7.91
N PRO A 152 0.00 -16.13 7.30
CA PRO A 152 1.17 -16.97 7.53
C PRO A 152 1.51 -17.06 9.01
N SER A 153 1.64 -18.28 9.53
CA SER A 153 1.95 -18.49 10.94
C SER A 153 3.25 -17.80 11.34
N GLY A 154 3.22 -17.02 12.42
CA GLY A 154 4.34 -16.21 12.89
C GLY A 154 4.33 -14.76 12.39
N LEU A 155 3.44 -14.38 11.48
CA LEU A 155 3.23 -13.01 11.06
C LEU A 155 2.17 -12.33 11.95
N ASN A 156 2.47 -11.13 12.46
CA ASN A 156 1.51 -10.37 13.23
C ASN A 156 0.41 -9.78 12.30
N SER A 157 -0.84 -10.04 12.63
CA SER A 157 -2.00 -9.68 11.79
C SER A 157 -2.27 -8.19 11.66
N ASP A 158 -1.76 -7.35 12.57
CA ASP A 158 -2.02 -5.92 12.58
C ASP A 158 -0.85 -5.10 12.00
N ASN A 159 0.39 -5.39 12.40
CA ASN A 159 1.55 -4.62 11.97
C ASN A 159 2.46 -5.34 10.97
N GLY A 160 2.20 -6.60 10.66
CA GLY A 160 2.93 -7.36 9.63
C GLY A 160 4.37 -7.72 10.00
N LYS A 161 4.76 -7.63 11.27
CA LYS A 161 6.09 -8.06 11.72
C LYS A 161 6.10 -9.59 11.96
N LYS A 162 7.15 -10.24 11.51
CA LYS A 162 7.42 -11.65 11.87
C LYS A 162 8.01 -11.74 13.28
N SER A 163 7.76 -12.84 14.00
CA SER A 163 8.14 -12.97 15.42
C SER A 163 8.64 -14.37 15.80
N PRO A 164 9.91 -14.64 15.89
CA PRO A 164 11.06 -14.08 15.16
C PRO A 164 11.09 -14.58 13.71
N VAL A 165 10.37 -15.69 13.44
CA VAL A 165 10.20 -16.33 12.12
C VAL A 165 8.73 -16.35 11.74
N SER A 166 8.46 -16.50 10.44
CA SER A 166 7.13 -16.75 9.91
C SER A 166 7.18 -17.76 8.78
N VAL A 167 6.06 -18.38 8.50
CA VAL A 167 5.87 -19.14 7.28
C VAL A 167 6.03 -18.20 6.08
N ILE A 168 6.73 -18.69 5.05
CA ILE A 168 6.90 -18.04 3.76
C ILE A 168 5.98 -18.75 2.79
N ALA A 169 4.75 -18.23 2.65
CA ALA A 169 3.73 -18.86 1.85
C ALA A 169 3.90 -18.52 0.35
N ASN A 170 3.60 -19.49 -0.52
CA ASN A 170 3.41 -19.24 -1.94
C ASN A 170 2.05 -18.56 -2.18
N ARG A 171 1.04 -18.89 -1.34
CA ARG A 171 -0.31 -18.37 -1.42
C ARG A 171 -0.91 -18.24 -0.01
N THR A 172 -1.59 -17.14 0.26
CA THR A 172 -2.33 -16.94 1.52
C THR A 172 -3.80 -16.72 1.21
N ILE A 173 -4.67 -17.48 1.86
CA ILE A 173 -6.12 -17.36 1.74
C ILE A 173 -6.64 -16.62 2.96
N ALA A 174 -6.80 -15.32 2.85
CA ALA A 174 -7.34 -14.48 3.91
C ALA A 174 -8.83 -14.78 4.11
N VAL A 175 -9.19 -15.21 5.30
CA VAL A 175 -10.58 -15.56 5.64
C VAL A 175 -11.36 -14.26 5.85
N GLN A 176 -12.46 -14.11 5.13
CA GLN A 176 -13.40 -13.01 5.08
C GLN A 176 -12.84 -11.66 4.63
N SER A 177 -11.71 -11.21 5.15
CA SER A 177 -11.11 -9.92 4.85
C SER A 177 -9.60 -9.95 4.97
N TYR A 178 -8.93 -9.08 4.25
CA TYR A 178 -7.51 -8.84 4.52
C TYR A 178 -7.32 -8.26 5.91
N LYS A 179 -6.23 -8.65 6.56
CA LYS A 179 -5.71 -8.01 7.77
C LYS A 179 -4.64 -7.00 7.39
N THR A 180 -4.47 -5.94 8.16
CA THR A 180 -3.47 -4.91 7.87
C THR A 180 -2.06 -5.47 7.78
N GLY A 181 -1.75 -6.48 8.61
CA GLY A 181 -0.47 -7.17 8.61
C GLY A 181 -0.09 -7.90 7.32
N HIS A 182 -1.05 -8.27 6.48
CA HIS A 182 -0.73 -8.82 5.15
C HIS A 182 0.07 -7.86 4.26
N PHE A 183 -0.07 -6.57 4.50
CA PHE A 183 0.51 -5.53 3.64
C PHE A 183 1.65 -4.76 4.31
N LEU A 184 1.68 -4.71 5.64
CA LEU A 184 2.66 -3.95 6.41
C LEU A 184 3.93 -4.77 6.67
N ALA A 185 5.03 -4.08 6.93
CA ALA A 185 6.33 -4.65 7.27
C ALA A 185 6.72 -5.88 6.41
N ASP A 186 6.90 -7.05 7.03
CA ASP A 186 7.29 -8.30 6.36
C ASP A 186 6.15 -8.96 5.58
N GLY A 187 4.89 -8.51 5.77
CA GLY A 187 3.71 -9.16 5.20
C GLY A 187 3.75 -9.34 3.68
N LYS A 188 4.24 -8.32 2.95
CA LYS A 188 4.38 -8.39 1.48
C LYS A 188 5.40 -9.44 1.02
N ASP A 189 6.39 -9.75 1.85
CA ASP A 189 7.46 -10.69 1.50
C ASP A 189 7.09 -12.14 1.82
N VAL A 190 6.14 -12.37 2.74
CA VAL A 190 5.84 -13.72 3.25
C VAL A 190 4.45 -14.24 2.88
N CYS A 191 3.51 -13.40 2.47
CA CYS A 191 2.14 -13.84 2.14
C CYS A 191 2.01 -14.47 0.75
N GLY A 192 2.96 -14.27 -0.14
CA GLY A 192 2.86 -14.74 -1.53
C GLY A 192 1.64 -14.16 -2.26
N LYS A 193 0.96 -14.99 -3.05
CA LYS A 193 -0.29 -14.59 -3.73
C LYS A 193 -1.42 -14.50 -2.71
N LEU A 194 -1.89 -13.28 -2.43
CA LEU A 194 -2.90 -13.01 -1.42
C LEU A 194 -4.31 -12.97 -2.02
N GLU A 195 -5.20 -13.81 -1.50
CA GLU A 195 -6.60 -13.93 -1.94
C GLU A 195 -7.56 -13.90 -0.76
N ILE A 196 -8.82 -13.51 -0.99
CA ILE A 196 -9.88 -13.50 0.02
C ILE A 196 -10.81 -14.69 -0.21
N CYS A 197 -11.15 -15.36 0.87
CA CYS A 197 -12.28 -16.25 0.98
C CYS A 197 -13.42 -15.55 1.72
N ASP A 198 -14.50 -15.21 1.03
CA ASP A 198 -15.71 -14.71 1.65
C ASP A 198 -16.50 -15.88 2.25
N ILE A 199 -16.63 -15.90 3.58
CA ILE A 199 -17.36 -16.92 4.33
C ILE A 199 -18.70 -16.40 4.87
N GLY A 200 -19.10 -15.18 4.49
CA GLY A 200 -20.39 -14.59 4.83
C GLY A 200 -20.42 -13.87 6.19
N ILE A 201 -19.29 -13.36 6.65
CA ILE A 201 -19.21 -12.54 7.86
C ILE A 201 -19.41 -11.07 7.49
N GLU A 202 -20.35 -10.41 8.15
CA GLU A 202 -20.49 -8.95 8.06
C GLU A 202 -19.36 -8.25 8.81
N ILE A 203 -18.65 -7.34 8.14
CA ILE A 203 -17.50 -6.66 8.73
C ILE A 203 -17.92 -5.42 9.51
N PHE A 204 -17.60 -5.44 10.80
CA PHE A 204 -17.73 -4.35 11.75
C PHE A 204 -16.37 -3.75 12.10
N GLY A 205 -16.38 -2.44 12.41
CA GLY A 205 -15.17 -1.71 12.78
C GLY A 205 -14.54 -0.92 11.63
N LYS A 206 -13.31 -0.46 11.85
CA LYS A 206 -12.61 0.44 10.93
C LYS A 206 -12.06 -0.33 9.72
N LYS A 207 -12.26 0.26 8.54
CA LYS A 207 -11.77 -0.27 7.27
C LYS A 207 -10.63 0.61 6.76
N TYR A 208 -9.52 -0.02 6.40
CA TYR A 208 -8.34 0.61 5.78
C TYR A 208 -8.35 0.28 4.30
N PHE A 209 -8.58 1.29 3.46
CA PHE A 209 -8.80 1.08 2.03
C PHE A 209 -7.48 0.82 1.29
N ILE A 210 -7.49 -0.15 0.38
CA ILE A 210 -6.34 -0.45 -0.48
C ILE A 210 -6.51 0.35 -1.76
N VAL A 211 -5.50 1.18 -2.07
CA VAL A 211 -5.53 2.03 -3.26
C VAL A 211 -5.56 1.18 -4.53
N ASP A 212 -6.42 1.54 -5.46
CA ASP A 212 -6.54 0.90 -6.77
C ASP A 212 -6.55 1.92 -7.92
N SER A 213 -6.39 1.42 -9.14
CA SER A 213 -6.40 2.25 -10.35
C SER A 213 -7.71 3.00 -10.56
N LYS A 214 -8.84 2.46 -10.08
CA LYS A 214 -10.16 3.09 -10.19
C LYS A 214 -10.23 4.36 -9.33
N PHE A 215 -9.67 4.32 -8.11
CA PHE A 215 -9.55 5.51 -7.26
C PHE A 215 -8.76 6.60 -7.98
N VAL A 216 -7.56 6.26 -8.46
CA VAL A 216 -6.68 7.21 -9.14
C VAL A 216 -7.36 7.79 -10.40
N LYS A 217 -7.99 6.93 -11.20
CA LYS A 217 -8.74 7.36 -12.39
C LYS A 217 -9.81 8.41 -12.05
N ASN A 218 -10.48 8.27 -10.90
CA ASN A 218 -11.53 9.21 -10.47
C ASN A 218 -10.98 10.57 -10.03
N CYS A 219 -9.71 10.64 -9.57
CA CYS A 219 -9.08 11.90 -9.20
C CYS A 219 -8.81 12.83 -10.39
N PHE A 220 -8.66 12.29 -11.60
CA PHE A 220 -8.36 13.10 -12.78
C PHE A 220 -9.65 13.61 -13.46
N SER A 221 -9.69 14.89 -13.78
CA SER A 221 -10.68 15.45 -14.70
C SER A 221 -10.27 15.18 -16.16
N ILE A 222 -11.22 15.23 -17.07
CA ILE A 222 -10.94 15.13 -18.51
C ILE A 222 -10.33 16.46 -18.97
N LYS A 223 -9.17 16.40 -19.64
CA LYS A 223 -8.55 17.57 -20.27
C LYS A 223 -9.27 17.89 -21.57
N LEU A 224 -9.79 19.13 -21.67
CA LEU A 224 -10.48 19.59 -22.86
C LEU A 224 -9.47 20.06 -23.91
N ASN A 225 -9.80 19.89 -25.20
CA ASN A 225 -8.96 20.41 -26.29
C ASN A 225 -8.87 21.95 -26.27
N ASN A 226 -9.97 22.61 -25.92
CA ASN A 226 -10.00 24.06 -25.72
C ASN A 226 -9.60 24.40 -24.30
N SER A 227 -8.31 24.26 -23.98
CA SER A 227 -7.72 24.58 -22.68
C SER A 227 -6.31 25.15 -22.87
N HIS A 228 -5.82 25.85 -21.87
CA HIS A 228 -4.48 26.42 -21.87
C HIS A 228 -3.68 25.98 -20.64
N LYS A 229 -2.37 26.17 -20.65
CA LYS A 229 -1.46 25.76 -19.58
C LYS A 229 -1.84 26.30 -18.18
N GLY A 230 -2.49 27.46 -18.11
CA GLY A 230 -2.96 28.07 -16.85
C GLY A 230 -4.09 27.28 -16.17
N ASP A 231 -4.87 26.48 -16.91
CA ASP A 231 -5.98 25.71 -16.38
C ASP A 231 -5.50 24.52 -15.54
N TYR A 232 -4.26 24.09 -15.76
CA TYR A 232 -3.67 22.90 -15.11
C TYR A 232 -2.71 23.25 -13.98
N GLY A 233 -2.68 24.52 -13.55
CA GLY A 233 -1.99 24.98 -12.36
C GLY A 233 -0.47 25.12 -12.48
N ARG A 234 0.11 25.72 -11.44
CA ARG A 234 1.52 26.07 -11.31
C ARG A 234 2.11 25.38 -10.11
N CYS A 235 2.96 24.38 -10.35
CA CYS A 235 3.68 23.66 -9.31
C CYS A 235 5.04 24.34 -9.09
N GLY A 236 5.31 24.80 -7.87
CA GLY A 236 6.62 25.26 -7.43
C GLY A 236 7.39 24.14 -6.77
N ILE A 237 8.61 23.88 -7.20
CA ILE A 237 9.54 22.96 -6.54
C ILE A 237 10.61 23.79 -5.89
N VAL A 238 10.68 23.76 -4.55
CA VAL A 238 11.67 24.51 -3.77
C VAL A 238 12.64 23.52 -3.15
N ALA A 239 13.82 23.40 -3.74
CA ALA A 239 14.76 22.32 -3.43
C ALA A 239 16.22 22.79 -3.54
N CYS A 240 17.15 21.90 -3.23
CA CYS A 240 18.61 22.02 -3.34
C CYS A 240 19.28 22.92 -2.32
N SER A 241 20.54 22.62 -2.05
CA SER A 241 21.48 23.44 -1.28
C SER A 241 22.92 23.25 -1.81
N GLU A 242 23.83 24.17 -1.41
CA GLU A 242 25.21 24.15 -1.87
C GLU A 242 25.98 22.90 -1.44
N ASN A 243 25.66 22.31 -0.29
CA ASN A 243 26.32 21.14 0.26
C ASN A 243 25.79 19.80 -0.29
N PHE A 244 24.60 19.82 -0.84
CA PHE A 244 24.00 18.66 -1.50
C PHE A 244 24.07 18.78 -3.03
N VAL A 245 25.23 19.26 -3.53
CA VAL A 245 25.54 19.33 -4.97
C VAL A 245 25.59 17.95 -5.63
N GLY A 246 25.82 16.87 -4.87
CA GLY A 246 25.69 15.46 -5.32
C GLY A 246 24.22 14.99 -5.34
N ALA A 247 23.43 15.28 -4.34
CA ALA A 247 21.97 15.22 -4.38
C ALA A 247 21.46 16.30 -5.33
N GLY A 248 22.07 17.48 -5.40
CA GLY A 248 21.86 18.54 -6.37
C GLY A 248 22.40 18.24 -7.77
N LYS A 249 23.48 17.46 -8.02
CA LYS A 249 23.93 17.04 -9.37
C LYS A 249 23.35 15.71 -9.83
N LEU A 250 23.01 14.80 -8.95
CA LEU A 250 22.12 13.65 -9.24
C LEU A 250 20.66 14.12 -9.26
N ALA A 251 20.28 15.06 -8.40
CA ALA A 251 19.11 15.85 -8.53
C ALA A 251 19.19 16.80 -9.73
N PHE A 252 20.29 17.22 -10.23
CA PHE A 252 20.45 18.22 -11.25
C PHE A 252 20.66 17.68 -12.67
N ALA A 253 21.50 16.70 -12.88
CA ALA A 253 21.59 16.03 -14.19
C ALA A 253 20.52 14.96 -14.37
N SER A 254 19.85 14.57 -13.29
CA SER A 254 18.73 13.65 -13.32
C SER A 254 17.58 13.98 -12.38
N SER A 255 17.69 14.76 -11.31
CA SER A 255 16.65 14.90 -10.32
C SER A 255 15.98 16.28 -10.23
N THR A 256 16.56 17.36 -10.72
CA THR A 256 15.76 18.55 -11.06
C THR A 256 15.02 18.35 -12.37
N SER A 257 15.61 17.62 -13.29
CA SER A 257 14.92 16.96 -14.37
C SER A 257 13.88 15.95 -13.82
N ILE A 258 14.20 15.15 -12.81
CA ILE A 258 13.30 14.17 -12.20
C ILE A 258 12.10 14.82 -11.54
N LEU A 259 12.28 15.81 -10.67
CA LEU A 259 11.19 16.50 -9.99
C LEU A 259 10.33 17.29 -10.96
N GLY A 260 10.94 18.08 -11.82
CA GLY A 260 10.25 18.84 -12.84
C GLY A 260 9.63 17.94 -13.90
N GLU A 261 10.29 16.89 -14.32
CA GLU A 261 9.80 15.95 -15.30
C GLU A 261 8.64 15.11 -14.73
N SER A 262 8.76 14.59 -13.50
CA SER A 262 7.66 13.86 -12.88
C SER A 262 6.43 14.75 -12.69
N ALA A 263 6.59 16.00 -12.25
CA ALA A 263 5.48 16.94 -12.10
C ALA A 263 4.83 17.26 -13.45
N MET A 264 5.59 17.57 -14.48
CA MET A 264 5.07 17.86 -15.81
C MET A 264 4.37 16.66 -16.45
N ARG A 265 4.93 15.44 -16.28
CA ARG A 265 4.33 14.20 -16.81
C ARG A 265 3.03 13.81 -16.11
N VAL A 266 2.82 14.24 -14.87
CA VAL A 266 1.53 14.08 -14.15
C VAL A 266 0.48 15.08 -14.66
N GLY A 267 0.92 16.19 -15.24
CA GLY A 267 0.04 17.04 -16.05
C GLY A 267 -0.21 18.44 -15.55
N CYS A 268 0.56 18.99 -14.60
CA CYS A 268 0.51 20.41 -14.27
C CYS A 268 0.88 21.27 -15.49
N GLY A 269 0.33 22.47 -15.58
CA GLY A 269 0.53 23.35 -16.73
C GLY A 269 1.87 24.08 -16.72
N TYR A 270 2.39 24.36 -15.52
CA TYR A 270 3.71 24.96 -15.30
C TYR A 270 4.41 24.25 -14.15
N CYS A 271 5.71 24.07 -14.30
CA CYS A 271 6.61 23.68 -13.21
C CYS A 271 7.67 24.76 -13.03
N TYR A 272 7.76 25.32 -11.83
CA TYR A 272 8.76 26.31 -11.44
C TYR A 272 9.73 25.70 -10.46
N LEU A 273 11.03 25.77 -10.75
CA LEU A 273 12.09 25.29 -9.89
C LEU A 273 12.78 26.45 -9.19
N PHE A 274 12.77 26.46 -7.87
CA PHE A 274 13.44 27.45 -7.02
C PHE A 274 14.65 26.82 -6.37
N VAL A 275 15.82 27.42 -6.63
CA VAL A 275 17.14 26.94 -6.14
C VAL A 275 17.93 28.07 -5.49
N PRO A 276 19.00 27.80 -4.71
CA PRO A 276 19.89 28.84 -4.23
C PRO A 276 20.43 29.71 -5.37
N GLN A 277 20.54 31.02 -5.15
CA GLN A 277 21.02 31.99 -6.15
C GLN A 277 22.34 31.58 -6.81
N LYS A 278 23.28 31.04 -6.02
CA LYS A 278 24.58 30.58 -6.50
C LYS A 278 24.52 29.39 -7.46
N MET A 279 23.42 28.64 -7.43
CA MET A 279 23.24 27.45 -8.29
C MET A 279 22.68 27.80 -9.66
N LEU A 280 22.05 28.96 -9.84
CA LEU A 280 21.42 29.35 -11.10
C LEU A 280 22.33 29.18 -12.32
N PRO A 281 23.63 29.60 -12.31
CA PRO A 281 24.51 29.44 -13.47
C PRO A 281 24.77 28.01 -13.89
N TYR A 282 24.65 27.06 -12.93
CA TYR A 282 24.87 25.62 -13.18
C TYR A 282 23.62 24.87 -13.61
N MET A 283 22.44 25.57 -13.61
CA MET A 283 21.14 25.00 -13.94
C MET A 283 20.76 25.24 -15.41
N TRP A 284 21.48 26.10 -16.12
CA TRP A 284 21.14 26.47 -17.49
C TRP A 284 21.51 25.35 -18.48
N GLY A 285 20.56 24.97 -19.29
CA GLY A 285 20.72 24.00 -20.38
C GLY A 285 20.20 22.59 -20.11
N GLU A 286 19.89 22.26 -18.86
CA GLU A 286 19.51 20.87 -18.51
C GLU A 286 18.00 20.66 -18.25
N VAL A 287 17.20 21.75 -18.12
CA VAL A 287 15.77 21.66 -17.83
C VAL A 287 14.96 22.36 -18.91
N THR A 288 14.46 21.59 -19.86
CA THR A 288 13.71 22.13 -21.02
C THR A 288 12.26 22.48 -20.70
N HIS A 289 11.70 21.97 -19.61
CA HIS A 289 10.27 22.05 -19.32
C HIS A 289 9.90 22.87 -18.08
N SER A 290 10.89 23.34 -17.32
CA SER A 290 10.68 24.10 -16.09
C SER A 290 11.35 25.47 -16.16
N CYS A 291 10.71 26.48 -15.58
CA CYS A 291 11.32 27.79 -15.38
C CYS A 291 12.10 27.77 -14.07
N ILE A 292 13.37 28.24 -14.09
CA ILE A 292 14.28 28.19 -12.95
C ILE A 292 14.46 29.57 -12.35
N PHE A 293 14.30 29.66 -11.04
CA PHE A 293 14.37 30.91 -10.28
C PHE A 293 15.23 30.75 -9.01
N SER A 294 15.62 31.87 -8.44
CA SER A 294 16.21 31.89 -7.11
C SER A 294 15.16 31.66 -6.01
N HIS A 295 15.54 31.05 -4.88
CA HIS A 295 14.73 31.02 -3.68
C HIS A 295 14.24 32.41 -3.23
N LYS A 296 14.97 33.49 -3.62
CA LYS A 296 14.60 34.89 -3.33
C LYS A 296 13.34 35.31 -4.07
N ASP A 297 13.11 34.76 -5.26
CA ASP A 297 12.05 35.16 -6.15
C ASP A 297 10.71 34.45 -5.88
N LEU A 298 10.67 33.58 -4.87
CA LEU A 298 9.48 32.78 -4.55
C LEU A 298 8.21 33.62 -4.40
N ASP A 299 8.30 34.79 -3.74
CA ASP A 299 7.16 35.66 -3.49
C ASP A 299 6.68 36.39 -4.74
N ASN A 300 7.48 36.42 -5.80
CA ASN A 300 7.17 37.06 -7.09
C ASN A 300 6.32 36.18 -8.01
N HIS A 301 6.05 34.93 -7.62
CA HIS A 301 5.36 33.96 -8.43
C HIS A 301 4.07 33.49 -7.77
N LYS A 302 2.97 33.54 -8.55
CA LYS A 302 1.71 32.91 -8.13
C LYS A 302 1.84 31.39 -8.34
N LEU A 303 1.80 30.62 -7.26
CA LEU A 303 1.84 29.17 -7.25
C LEU A 303 0.51 28.60 -6.75
N ASP A 304 0.08 27.50 -7.34
CA ASP A 304 -1.09 26.74 -6.91
C ASP A 304 -0.66 25.64 -5.91
N SER A 305 0.57 25.14 -6.04
CA SER A 305 1.18 24.21 -5.08
C SER A 305 2.69 24.40 -4.92
N ILE A 306 3.25 23.92 -3.81
CA ILE A 306 4.70 23.83 -3.57
C ILE A 306 5.07 22.43 -3.10
N ALA A 307 6.08 21.82 -3.75
CA ALA A 307 6.83 20.68 -3.24
C ALA A 307 8.12 21.20 -2.60
N PHE A 308 8.33 20.93 -1.30
CA PHE A 308 9.37 21.55 -0.51
C PHE A 308 10.13 20.59 0.39
N GLY A 309 11.43 20.78 0.47
CA GLY A 309 12.29 20.20 1.50
C GLY A 309 13.41 19.31 0.99
N MET A 310 13.36 18.91 -0.27
CA MET A 310 14.31 17.98 -0.89
C MET A 310 15.69 18.62 -1.03
N GLY A 311 16.65 18.19 -0.22
CA GLY A 311 18.04 18.62 -0.26
C GLY A 311 18.27 20.11 0.04
N ILE A 312 17.42 20.77 0.81
CA ILE A 312 17.57 22.20 1.19
C ILE A 312 18.60 22.42 2.31
N GLY A 313 19.03 21.34 2.97
CA GLY A 313 19.90 21.39 4.14
C GLY A 313 19.24 22.09 5.33
N ASP A 314 20.05 22.56 6.29
CA ASP A 314 19.55 23.33 7.43
C ASP A 314 19.35 24.80 7.04
N ASN A 315 18.13 25.14 6.62
CA ASN A 315 17.78 26.49 6.14
C ASN A 315 16.47 27.01 6.78
N PRO A 316 16.52 27.45 8.07
CA PRO A 316 15.35 27.91 8.80
C PRO A 316 14.63 29.08 8.12
N LYS A 317 15.39 30.03 7.52
CA LYS A 317 14.82 31.21 6.85
C LYS A 317 13.98 30.80 5.62
N LEU A 318 14.44 29.82 4.86
CA LEU A 318 13.71 29.30 3.70
C LEU A 318 12.46 28.54 4.15
N CYS A 319 12.55 27.70 5.20
CA CYS A 319 11.42 27.00 5.76
C CYS A 319 10.31 27.96 6.18
N GLU A 320 10.65 28.98 6.98
CA GLU A 320 9.69 29.98 7.42
C GLU A 320 9.11 30.81 6.27
N LYS A 321 9.90 31.08 5.22
CA LYS A 321 9.42 31.75 4.00
C LYS A 321 8.39 30.89 3.30
N VAL A 322 8.70 29.62 3.01
CA VAL A 322 7.82 28.70 2.27
C VAL A 322 6.52 28.43 3.05
N PHE A 323 6.60 28.27 4.37
CA PHE A 323 5.42 28.00 5.20
C PHE A 323 4.39 29.13 5.21
N ARG A 324 4.80 30.38 4.89
CA ARG A 324 3.90 31.56 4.79
C ARG A 324 3.22 31.68 3.43
N VAL A 325 3.73 31.05 2.39
CA VAL A 325 3.11 31.14 1.06
C VAL A 325 1.72 30.50 1.11
N GLN A 326 0.72 31.20 0.56
CA GLN A 326 -0.66 30.72 0.56
C GLN A 326 -0.92 29.87 -0.68
N CYS A 327 -0.68 28.57 -0.59
CA CYS A 327 -0.99 27.57 -1.61
C CYS A 327 -0.93 26.18 -0.95
N GLU A 328 -1.37 25.14 -1.69
CA GLU A 328 -1.24 23.75 -1.29
C GLU A 328 0.25 23.34 -1.17
N LYS A 329 0.59 22.48 -0.22
CA LYS A 329 1.99 22.09 0.00
C LYS A 329 2.16 20.60 0.26
N ILE A 330 3.26 20.09 -0.30
CA ILE A 330 3.87 18.83 0.15
C ILE A 330 5.23 19.16 0.79
N ILE A 331 5.46 18.62 1.95
CA ILE A 331 6.66 18.82 2.79
C ILE A 331 7.37 17.49 2.94
N ASP A 332 8.65 17.43 2.57
CA ASP A 332 9.46 16.20 2.61
C ASP A 332 10.86 16.46 3.17
N ALA A 333 11.59 15.43 3.47
CA ALA A 333 13.03 15.41 3.77
C ALA A 333 13.50 16.47 4.80
N ASP A 334 14.42 17.36 4.42
CA ASP A 334 15.02 18.34 5.34
C ASP A 334 14.01 19.31 5.97
N ALA A 335 12.91 19.59 5.27
CA ALA A 335 11.85 20.42 5.84
C ALA A 335 11.09 19.69 6.95
N ILE A 336 10.95 18.37 6.89
CA ILE A 336 10.42 17.55 8.00
C ILE A 336 11.39 17.57 9.17
N ASN A 337 12.70 17.48 8.91
CA ASN A 337 13.72 17.59 9.96
C ASN A 337 13.69 18.96 10.65
N TYR A 338 13.42 20.04 9.91
CA TYR A 338 13.20 21.36 10.49
C TYR A 338 11.96 21.39 11.40
N LEU A 339 10.83 20.83 10.96
CA LEU A 339 9.60 20.75 11.74
C LEU A 339 9.79 19.95 13.05
N ALA A 340 10.59 18.89 13.01
CA ALA A 340 10.91 18.09 14.20
C ALA A 340 11.59 18.93 15.31
N LYS A 341 12.41 19.91 14.91
CA LYS A 341 13.06 20.87 15.83
C LYS A 341 12.16 22.06 16.21
N ASN A 342 11.15 22.37 15.38
CA ASN A 342 10.33 23.58 15.47
C ASN A 342 8.84 23.23 15.36
N LYS A 343 8.31 22.42 16.30
CA LYS A 343 6.95 21.87 16.27
C LYS A 343 5.84 22.92 16.16
N ASP A 344 6.05 24.13 16.67
CA ASP A 344 5.08 25.22 16.53
C ASP A 344 4.82 25.63 15.08
N SER A 345 5.77 25.37 14.17
CA SER A 345 5.61 25.64 12.75
C SER A 345 4.60 24.68 12.07
N LEU A 346 4.26 23.54 12.68
CA LEU A 346 3.19 22.64 12.20
C LEU A 346 1.85 23.37 12.10
N LYS A 347 1.58 24.30 13.01
CA LYS A 347 0.33 25.09 13.03
C LYS A 347 0.11 25.92 11.75
N LYS A 348 1.19 26.20 11.00
CA LYS A 348 1.17 26.94 9.73
C LYS A 348 0.86 26.06 8.52
N LEU A 349 0.85 24.74 8.69
CA LEU A 349 0.79 23.74 7.61
C LEU A 349 -0.52 22.95 7.60
N LYS A 350 -1.60 23.49 8.18
CA LYS A 350 -2.91 22.82 8.21
C LYS A 350 -3.35 22.42 6.80
N GLY A 351 -3.77 21.16 6.64
CA GLY A 351 -4.18 20.58 5.36
C GLY A 351 -3.02 20.19 4.43
N CYS A 352 -1.76 20.50 4.77
CA CYS A 352 -0.61 20.13 3.95
C CYS A 352 -0.31 18.63 4.02
N VAL A 353 0.37 18.12 2.99
CA VAL A 353 0.86 16.74 2.92
C VAL A 353 2.27 16.66 3.49
N LEU A 354 2.51 15.79 4.45
CA LEU A 354 3.84 15.42 4.94
C LEU A 354 4.17 13.99 4.50
N THR A 355 5.40 13.76 4.01
CA THR A 355 5.83 12.46 3.48
C THR A 355 7.01 11.85 4.26
N PRO A 356 6.92 11.68 5.59
CA PRO A 356 8.02 11.15 6.38
C PRO A 356 8.26 9.64 6.09
N HIS A 357 9.54 9.24 6.08
CA HIS A 357 9.91 7.85 6.35
C HIS A 357 9.95 7.60 7.87
N PRO A 358 9.99 6.34 8.36
CA PRO A 358 9.89 6.05 9.81
C PRO A 358 10.87 6.80 10.68
N MET A 359 12.11 7.05 10.22
CA MET A 359 13.11 7.80 11.00
C MET A 359 12.79 9.31 11.07
N GLU A 360 12.30 9.92 9.99
CA GLU A 360 11.81 11.31 9.99
C GLU A 360 10.59 11.44 10.89
N PHE A 361 9.69 10.47 10.82
CA PHE A 361 8.48 10.45 11.64
C PHE A 361 8.81 10.27 13.13
N SER A 362 9.81 9.46 13.44
CA SER A 362 10.36 9.31 14.80
C SER A 362 10.85 10.65 15.37
N ARG A 363 11.62 11.41 14.59
CA ARG A 363 12.09 12.75 15.01
C ARG A 363 10.93 13.72 15.21
N LEU A 364 9.94 13.65 14.33
CA LEU A 364 8.77 14.54 14.34
C LEU A 364 7.85 14.26 15.53
N THR A 365 7.57 12.99 15.82
CA THR A 365 6.70 12.56 16.92
C THR A 365 7.41 12.53 18.26
N GLY A 366 8.70 12.22 18.30
CA GLY A 366 9.49 11.91 19.50
C GLY A 366 9.41 10.45 19.94
N LEU A 367 8.69 9.61 19.20
CA LEU A 367 8.60 8.17 19.44
C LEU A 367 9.78 7.44 18.77
N SER A 368 10.19 6.31 19.32
CA SER A 368 11.18 5.45 18.66
C SER A 368 10.63 4.84 17.36
N VAL A 369 11.51 4.52 16.43
CA VAL A 369 11.11 3.79 15.20
C VAL A 369 10.40 2.48 15.52
N GLN A 370 10.83 1.79 16.58
CA GLN A 370 10.23 0.51 17.00
C GLN A 370 8.78 0.69 17.48
N GLU A 371 8.49 1.74 18.26
CA GLU A 371 7.13 2.08 18.67
C GLU A 371 6.26 2.40 17.47
N ILE A 372 6.74 3.26 16.55
CA ILE A 372 6.01 3.61 15.32
C ILE A 372 5.68 2.35 14.51
N LEU A 373 6.67 1.49 14.26
CA LEU A 373 6.48 0.27 13.48
C LEU A 373 5.64 -0.80 14.21
N SER A 374 5.40 -0.65 15.51
CA SER A 374 4.51 -1.55 16.25
C SER A 374 3.03 -1.20 16.05
N ASN A 375 2.70 0.10 15.94
CA ASN A 375 1.34 0.60 15.71
C ASN A 375 1.36 1.72 14.65
N PRO A 376 1.79 1.42 13.40
CA PRO A 376 2.10 2.47 12.43
C PRO A 376 0.87 3.24 11.95
N ILE A 377 -0.29 2.59 11.86
CA ILE A 377 -1.54 3.20 11.40
C ILE A 377 -2.06 4.17 12.47
N GLU A 378 -2.23 3.68 13.70
CA GLU A 378 -2.82 4.45 14.79
C GLU A 378 -1.98 5.70 15.12
N ILE A 379 -0.65 5.55 15.12
CA ILE A 379 0.27 6.67 15.38
C ILE A 379 0.22 7.70 14.25
N ALA A 380 0.15 7.25 12.99
CA ALA A 380 0.03 8.16 11.86
C ALA A 380 -1.33 8.90 11.86
N GLU A 381 -2.42 8.20 12.16
CA GLU A 381 -3.78 8.77 12.26
C GLU A 381 -3.86 9.81 13.37
N GLN A 382 -3.36 9.47 14.57
CA GLN A 382 -3.39 10.38 15.70
C GLN A 382 -2.59 11.65 15.42
N PHE A 383 -1.37 11.50 14.86
CA PHE A 383 -0.53 12.64 14.49
C PHE A 383 -1.19 13.53 13.42
N ALA A 384 -1.78 12.92 12.39
CA ALA A 384 -2.49 13.64 11.34
C ALA A 384 -3.68 14.42 11.89
N LYS A 385 -4.47 13.80 12.76
CA LYS A 385 -5.64 14.41 13.41
C LYS A 385 -5.25 15.58 14.32
N ASP A 386 -4.26 15.38 15.21
CA ASP A 386 -3.85 16.38 16.19
C ASP A 386 -3.28 17.65 15.54
N ASN A 387 -2.67 17.52 14.37
CA ASN A 387 -2.05 18.62 13.65
C ASN A 387 -2.87 19.11 12.45
N ASN A 388 -4.02 18.47 12.16
CA ASN A 388 -4.82 18.73 10.94
C ASN A 388 -3.97 18.69 9.67
N LEU A 389 -3.26 17.56 9.48
CA LEU A 389 -2.32 17.31 8.37
C LEU A 389 -2.71 16.05 7.62
N ILE A 390 -2.15 15.89 6.43
CA ILE A 390 -2.16 14.63 5.72
C ILE A 390 -0.78 14.00 5.86
N VAL A 391 -0.73 12.78 6.38
CA VAL A 391 0.52 12.03 6.58
C VAL A 391 0.62 10.89 5.58
N VAL A 392 1.73 10.85 4.86
CA VAL A 392 2.17 9.71 4.06
C VAL A 392 3.35 9.07 4.79
N LEU A 393 3.09 8.12 5.66
CA LEU A 393 4.16 7.35 6.31
C LEU A 393 4.71 6.33 5.32
N LYS A 394 5.92 6.60 4.80
CA LYS A 394 6.59 5.80 3.76
C LYS A 394 7.07 4.45 4.33
N GLY A 395 6.87 3.37 3.57
CA GLY A 395 7.32 2.01 3.90
C GLY A 395 7.13 1.08 2.71
N ALA A 396 7.30 -0.23 2.90
CA ALA A 396 6.99 -1.25 1.88
C ALA A 396 5.52 -1.12 1.41
N THR A 397 4.63 -0.75 2.32
CA THR A 397 3.30 -0.20 2.06
C THR A 397 3.26 1.18 2.69
N SER A 398 2.92 2.20 1.91
CA SER A 398 2.74 3.54 2.46
C SER A 398 1.36 3.67 3.10
N ILE A 399 1.33 4.25 4.30
CA ILE A 399 0.09 4.56 5.02
C ILE A 399 -0.23 6.03 4.76
N ILE A 400 -1.38 6.31 4.16
CA ILE A 400 -1.83 7.66 3.83
C ILE A 400 -3.07 7.97 4.67
N THR A 401 -2.99 8.97 5.54
CA THR A 401 -4.09 9.31 6.44
C THR A 401 -4.24 10.80 6.66
N ASN A 402 -5.49 11.23 6.85
CA ASN A 402 -5.86 12.57 7.32
C ASN A 402 -6.35 12.55 8.79
N GLY A 403 -6.20 11.40 9.48
CA GLY A 403 -6.68 11.17 10.84
C GLY A 403 -8.10 10.59 10.93
N GLU A 404 -8.90 10.67 9.87
CA GLU A 404 -10.27 10.12 9.78
C GLU A 404 -10.32 8.91 8.85
N GLN A 405 -9.76 9.06 7.67
CA GLN A 405 -9.65 8.03 6.63
C GLN A 405 -8.20 7.61 6.44
N THR A 406 -8.00 6.33 6.20
CA THR A 406 -6.67 5.76 5.95
C THR A 406 -6.69 4.85 4.74
N TYR A 407 -5.73 5.10 3.85
CA TYR A 407 -5.45 4.29 2.68
C TYR A 407 -4.09 3.60 2.81
N LEU A 408 -4.03 2.37 2.34
CA LEU A 408 -2.81 1.58 2.23
C LEU A 408 -2.40 1.52 0.75
N ASN A 409 -1.27 2.12 0.41
CA ASN A 409 -0.70 1.98 -0.92
C ASN A 409 0.23 0.77 -0.93
N THR A 410 -0.27 -0.32 -1.50
CA THR A 410 0.45 -1.59 -1.62
C THR A 410 1.25 -1.70 -2.92
N SER A 411 1.12 -0.74 -3.86
CA SER A 411 1.92 -0.68 -5.07
C SER A 411 3.37 -0.28 -4.78
N GLY A 412 4.27 -0.68 -5.64
CA GLY A 412 5.69 -0.44 -5.55
C GLY A 412 6.51 -1.71 -5.30
N CYS A 413 7.81 -1.60 -5.47
CA CYS A 413 8.76 -2.69 -5.33
C CYS A 413 10.04 -2.24 -4.61
N SER A 414 10.88 -3.21 -4.22
CA SER A 414 12.15 -2.98 -3.52
C SER A 414 13.14 -2.09 -4.28
N GLY A 415 13.00 -1.99 -5.61
CA GLY A 415 13.81 -1.10 -6.44
C GLY A 415 13.65 0.39 -6.10
N GLN A 416 12.57 0.78 -5.41
CA GLN A 416 12.36 2.15 -4.92
C GLN A 416 13.19 2.48 -3.66
N ALA A 417 13.86 1.51 -3.04
CA ALA A 417 14.73 1.74 -1.89
C ALA A 417 16.06 2.39 -2.31
N LYS A 418 15.97 3.54 -3.00
CA LYS A 418 17.09 4.34 -3.52
C LYS A 418 16.87 5.83 -3.27
N GLY A 419 17.97 6.56 -3.03
CA GLY A 419 17.94 8.01 -2.91
C GLY A 419 17.33 8.65 -4.17
N GLY A 420 16.40 9.59 -3.99
CA GLY A 420 15.66 10.25 -5.07
C GLY A 420 14.25 9.74 -5.32
N SER A 421 13.89 8.56 -4.82
CA SER A 421 12.52 8.04 -4.98
C SER A 421 11.47 8.89 -4.25
N GLY A 422 11.83 9.46 -3.07
CA GLY A 422 11.01 10.43 -2.36
C GLY A 422 10.80 11.71 -3.17
N ASP A 423 11.85 12.17 -3.86
CA ASP A 423 11.80 13.37 -4.68
C ASP A 423 10.80 13.20 -5.84
N VAL A 424 10.82 12.03 -6.51
CA VAL A 424 9.82 11.70 -7.55
C VAL A 424 8.39 11.74 -6.99
N LEU A 425 8.18 11.14 -5.83
CA LEU A 425 6.87 11.16 -5.15
C LEU A 425 6.42 12.59 -4.86
N SER A 426 7.32 13.43 -4.34
CA SER A 426 7.04 14.83 -4.03
C SER A 426 6.69 15.64 -5.28
N GLY A 427 7.36 15.40 -6.40
CA GLY A 427 7.02 16.00 -7.69
C GLY A 427 5.64 15.57 -8.21
N ILE A 428 5.32 14.28 -8.11
CA ILE A 428 4.01 13.72 -8.50
C ILE A 428 2.88 14.36 -7.67
N ILE A 429 3.00 14.32 -6.33
CA ILE A 429 1.96 14.88 -5.44
C ILE A 429 1.84 16.40 -5.64
N GLY A 430 2.97 17.12 -5.75
CA GLY A 430 2.98 18.56 -6.01
C GLY A 430 2.22 18.93 -7.29
N SER A 431 2.38 18.14 -8.36
CA SER A 431 1.65 18.33 -9.60
C SER A 431 0.15 18.08 -9.46
N LEU A 432 -0.26 17.05 -8.71
CA LEU A 432 -1.68 16.76 -8.46
C LEU A 432 -2.34 17.89 -7.65
N LEU A 433 -1.64 18.41 -6.64
CA LEU A 433 -2.08 19.57 -5.87
C LEU A 433 -2.23 20.82 -6.76
N ALA A 434 -1.26 21.08 -7.67
CA ALA A 434 -1.34 22.21 -8.62
C ALA A 434 -2.58 22.12 -9.51
N GLN A 435 -2.98 20.91 -9.90
CA GLN A 435 -4.18 20.63 -10.68
C GLN A 435 -5.47 20.69 -9.84
N LYS A 436 -5.41 21.17 -8.60
CA LYS A 436 -6.54 21.32 -7.66
C LYS A 436 -7.22 20.01 -7.28
N ILE A 437 -6.51 18.90 -7.37
CA ILE A 437 -6.97 17.66 -6.75
C ILE A 437 -6.86 17.86 -5.23
N PRO A 438 -7.91 17.56 -4.46
CA PRO A 438 -7.88 17.73 -3.01
C PRO A 438 -6.67 17.04 -2.39
N ALA A 439 -6.08 17.62 -1.35
CA ALA A 439 -4.75 17.25 -0.88
C ALA A 439 -4.66 15.78 -0.42
N PHE A 440 -5.71 15.25 0.20
CA PHE A 440 -5.75 13.86 0.60
C PHE A 440 -5.75 12.90 -0.59
N GLU A 441 -6.63 13.17 -1.56
CA GLU A 441 -6.72 12.38 -2.80
C GLU A 441 -5.44 12.50 -3.63
N ALA A 442 -4.81 13.67 -3.65
CA ALA A 442 -3.52 13.89 -4.33
C ALA A 442 -2.41 13.05 -3.69
N ALA A 443 -2.37 12.96 -2.35
CA ALA A 443 -1.42 12.12 -1.64
C ALA A 443 -1.64 10.62 -1.93
N VAL A 444 -2.90 10.15 -1.89
CA VAL A 444 -3.27 8.76 -2.17
C VAL A 444 -2.94 8.40 -3.63
N ALA A 445 -3.39 9.21 -4.59
CA ALA A 445 -3.15 8.98 -6.02
C ALA A 445 -1.65 9.05 -6.36
N GLY A 446 -0.93 10.02 -5.79
CA GLY A 446 0.50 10.19 -6.00
C GLY A 446 1.32 8.98 -5.56
N CYS A 447 1.02 8.43 -4.37
CA CYS A 447 1.66 7.21 -3.90
C CYS A 447 1.41 6.01 -4.83
N TYR A 448 0.18 5.84 -5.29
CA TYR A 448 -0.16 4.76 -6.23
C TYR A 448 0.55 4.93 -7.58
N ILE A 449 0.54 6.13 -8.14
CA ILE A 449 1.20 6.43 -9.43
C ILE A 449 2.70 6.12 -9.32
N ALA A 450 3.37 6.62 -8.27
CA ALA A 450 4.80 6.38 -8.07
C ALA A 450 5.11 4.87 -7.93
N GLY A 451 4.34 4.16 -7.09
CA GLY A 451 4.52 2.72 -6.87
C GLY A 451 4.24 1.90 -8.12
N LYS A 452 3.11 2.16 -8.79
CA LYS A 452 2.74 1.42 -10.02
C LYS A 452 3.72 1.67 -11.16
N THR A 453 4.26 2.88 -11.26
CA THR A 453 5.31 3.19 -12.24
C THR A 453 6.58 2.40 -11.94
N ALA A 454 6.97 2.29 -10.66
CA ALA A 454 8.13 1.51 -10.26
C ALA A 454 7.97 0.02 -10.61
N GLU A 455 6.80 -0.57 -10.42
CA GLU A 455 6.52 -1.95 -10.85
C GLU A 455 6.70 -2.11 -12.37
N ILE A 456 6.11 -1.20 -13.18
CA ILE A 456 6.23 -1.23 -14.64
C ILE A 456 7.69 -1.08 -15.11
N VAL A 457 8.48 -0.27 -14.41
CA VAL A 457 9.91 -0.10 -14.71
C VAL A 457 10.68 -1.36 -14.33
N ALA A 458 10.40 -1.93 -13.15
CA ALA A 458 11.06 -3.15 -12.67
C ALA A 458 10.80 -4.35 -13.58
N ASP A 459 9.58 -4.47 -14.13
CA ASP A 459 9.22 -5.52 -15.09
C ASP A 459 10.00 -5.42 -16.41
N LYS A 460 10.40 -4.20 -16.81
CA LYS A 460 11.16 -3.94 -18.04
C LYS A 460 12.69 -4.03 -17.87
N SER A 461 13.17 -3.86 -16.66
CA SER A 461 14.60 -3.86 -16.32
C SER A 461 14.89 -4.84 -15.19
N SER A 462 15.08 -4.35 -13.98
CA SER A 462 15.12 -5.13 -12.74
C SER A 462 15.02 -4.20 -11.54
N VAL A 463 14.67 -4.73 -10.38
CA VAL A 463 14.67 -3.99 -9.10
C VAL A 463 16.10 -3.50 -8.74
N TYR A 464 17.15 -4.16 -9.24
CA TYR A 464 18.56 -3.79 -8.97
C TYR A 464 19.01 -2.60 -9.79
N SER A 465 18.68 -2.55 -11.10
CA SER A 465 19.15 -1.54 -12.03
C SER A 465 18.27 -0.29 -12.09
N MET A 466 17.01 -0.38 -11.66
CA MET A 466 16.06 0.73 -11.70
C MET A 466 16.56 1.96 -10.95
N LEU A 467 16.48 3.13 -11.57
CA LEU A 467 16.82 4.43 -10.99
C LEU A 467 15.56 5.27 -10.80
N PRO A 468 15.56 6.26 -9.88
CA PRO A 468 14.43 7.19 -9.72
C PRO A 468 14.08 7.94 -11.01
N VAL A 469 15.06 8.22 -11.88
CA VAL A 469 14.82 8.85 -13.19
C VAL A 469 13.99 7.97 -14.10
N ASP A 470 14.14 6.67 -14.05
CA ASP A 470 13.37 5.73 -14.87
C ASP A 470 11.89 5.76 -14.46
N ILE A 471 11.63 5.90 -13.15
CA ILE A 471 10.28 6.10 -12.62
C ILE A 471 9.72 7.43 -13.14
N ALA A 472 10.43 8.54 -12.96
CA ALA A 472 9.98 9.87 -13.36
C ALA A 472 9.63 9.92 -14.85
N THR A 473 10.46 9.35 -15.71
CA THR A 473 10.26 9.32 -17.17
C THR A 473 9.13 8.39 -17.59
N SER A 474 8.82 7.36 -16.82
CA SER A 474 7.79 6.36 -17.13
C SER A 474 6.38 6.70 -16.58
N VAL A 475 6.23 7.75 -15.76
CA VAL A 475 4.92 8.16 -15.17
C VAL A 475 3.83 8.31 -16.23
N GLY A 476 4.16 8.88 -17.40
CA GLY A 476 3.21 9.05 -18.50
C GLY A 476 2.62 7.72 -19.00
N ASN A 477 3.41 6.65 -19.04
CA ASN A 477 2.95 5.32 -19.45
C ASN A 477 1.96 4.75 -18.43
N THR A 478 2.24 4.94 -17.15
CA THR A 478 1.35 4.52 -16.06
C THR A 478 0.01 5.25 -16.13
N LEU A 479 0.03 6.57 -16.28
CA LEU A 479 -1.18 7.37 -16.44
C LEU A 479 -1.97 6.97 -17.68
N SER A 480 -1.30 6.72 -18.81
CA SER A 480 -1.94 6.22 -20.02
C SER A 480 -2.70 4.91 -19.77
N SER A 481 -2.10 3.97 -19.05
CA SER A 481 -2.74 2.70 -18.70
C SER A 481 -3.97 2.87 -17.78
N ILE A 482 -3.88 3.81 -16.81
CA ILE A 482 -4.96 4.07 -15.85
C ILE A 482 -6.13 4.83 -16.51
N LEU A 483 -5.84 5.79 -17.40
CA LEU A 483 -6.83 6.73 -17.94
C LEU A 483 -7.39 6.31 -19.29
N LYS A 484 -6.84 5.29 -19.96
CA LYS A 484 -7.19 4.87 -21.33
C LYS A 484 -8.70 4.79 -21.58
N ASP A 485 -9.44 4.11 -20.71
CA ASP A 485 -10.90 3.95 -20.89
C ASP A 485 -11.68 5.23 -20.60
N LYS A 486 -11.14 6.14 -19.75
CA LYS A 486 -11.80 7.41 -19.41
C LYS A 486 -11.87 8.34 -20.63
N ILE A 487 -10.83 8.37 -21.42
CA ILE A 487 -10.74 9.15 -22.65
C ILE A 487 -11.71 8.56 -23.70
N TRP A 488 -11.75 7.25 -23.85
CA TRP A 488 -12.65 6.54 -24.76
C TRP A 488 -14.14 6.77 -24.43
N VAL A 489 -14.52 6.63 -23.17
CA VAL A 489 -15.90 6.83 -22.71
C VAL A 489 -16.36 8.28 -22.97
N TYR A 490 -15.46 9.26 -22.83
CA TYR A 490 -15.79 10.65 -23.14
C TYR A 490 -16.12 10.84 -24.63
N TYR A 491 -15.29 10.32 -25.53
CA TYR A 491 -15.54 10.41 -26.98
C TYR A 491 -16.81 9.65 -27.38
N VAL A 492 -17.03 8.45 -26.85
CA VAL A 492 -18.24 7.65 -27.15
C VAL A 492 -19.50 8.33 -26.62
N ASN A 493 -19.49 8.90 -25.43
CA ASN A 493 -20.64 9.64 -24.90
C ASN A 493 -20.88 10.95 -25.66
N LYS A 494 -19.82 11.66 -26.04
CA LYS A 494 -19.94 12.87 -26.88
C LYS A 494 -20.55 12.52 -28.24
N LEU A 495 -20.07 11.48 -28.91
CA LEU A 495 -20.62 11.01 -30.18
C LEU A 495 -22.08 10.56 -30.04
N LYS A 496 -22.45 9.87 -28.95
CA LYS A 496 -23.84 9.50 -28.70
C LYS A 496 -24.75 10.70 -28.47
N ILE A 497 -24.28 11.73 -27.77
CA ILE A 497 -25.04 12.97 -27.53
C ILE A 497 -25.18 13.75 -28.85
N GLU A 498 -24.12 13.88 -29.63
CA GLU A 498 -24.15 14.54 -30.94
C GLU A 498 -25.08 13.80 -31.89
N TRP A 499 -25.03 12.47 -31.94
CA TRP A 499 -25.92 11.64 -32.73
C TRP A 499 -27.39 11.75 -32.29
N PHE A 500 -27.66 11.77 -30.97
CA PHE A 500 -28.99 11.94 -30.42
C PHE A 500 -29.58 13.34 -30.69
N LEU A 501 -28.75 14.38 -30.63
CA LEU A 501 -29.14 15.74 -30.97
C LEU A 501 -29.41 15.89 -32.47
N GLN A 502 -28.63 15.25 -33.32
CA GLN A 502 -28.79 15.24 -34.77
C GLN A 502 -30.06 14.49 -35.18
N ILE A 503 -30.37 13.35 -34.60
CA ILE A 503 -31.63 12.63 -34.87
C ILE A 503 -32.83 13.44 -34.40
N ASN A 504 -32.79 14.07 -33.24
CA ASN A 504 -33.90 14.92 -32.79
C ASN A 504 -34.09 16.16 -33.68
N TYR A 505 -33.00 16.73 -34.17
CA TYR A 505 -33.08 17.85 -35.14
C TYR A 505 -33.71 17.42 -36.48
N GLU A 506 -33.32 16.26 -37.01
CA GLU A 506 -33.88 15.70 -38.25
C GLU A 506 -35.36 15.31 -38.07
N ILE A 507 -35.75 14.77 -36.90
CA ILE A 507 -37.15 14.45 -36.62
C ILE A 507 -37.99 15.70 -36.48
N MET A 508 -37.49 16.75 -35.86
CA MET A 508 -38.20 18.04 -35.75
C MET A 508 -38.39 18.71 -37.13
N HIS A 509 -37.38 18.65 -38.02
CA HIS A 509 -37.48 19.15 -39.40
C HIS A 509 -38.35 18.30 -40.34
N PHE A 510 -38.65 17.06 -39.97
CA PHE A 510 -39.54 16.17 -40.71
C PHE A 510 -41.01 16.32 -40.27
N LEU A 511 -41.24 16.94 -39.10
CA LEU A 511 -42.57 17.17 -38.51
C LEU A 511 -43.08 18.63 -38.76
N GLU A 512 -42.25 19.51 -39.29
CA GLU A 512 -42.62 20.82 -39.91
C GLU A 512 -42.87 20.64 -41.42
#